data_606cb4383a78392af90652ddac871894
#
_entry.id   606cb4383a78392af90652ddac871894
#
_cell.length_a   1.000
_cell.length_b   1.000
_cell.length_c   1.000
_cell.angle_alpha   90.00
_cell.angle_beta   90.00
_cell.angle_gamma   90.00
#
_symmetry.space_group_name_H-M   'P 1'
#
loop_
_entity.id
_entity.type
_entity.pdbx_description
1 polymer ?
#
loop_
_entity_poly.entity_id
_entity_poly.type
_entity_poly.pdbx_seq_one_letter_code
_entity_poly.pdbx_strand_id
1 'polypeptide(L)' 'MSRVAKNPITIIDGVTVNVTDSAIEVKGKIGELKFELPKTIALEVNDNVITVQYEENNQQSVALAGTTRALVNNMIVGVS' A
#
# COMPACT_ATOMS: atom_id res chain seq x y z
N MET A 1 -14.27 -8.50 10.82
CA MET A 1 -13.19 -8.92 10.44
C MET A 1 -12.77 -8.50 9.12
N SER A 2 -11.68 -8.02 9.03
CA SER A 2 -11.21 -7.51 7.82
C SER A 2 -10.80 -8.53 6.88
N ARG A 3 -11.28 -8.54 5.69
CA ARG A 3 -10.87 -9.48 4.83
C ARG A 3 -10.73 -9.04 3.49
N VAL A 4 -11.24 -7.93 3.12
CA VAL A 4 -11.24 -7.58 1.77
C VAL A 4 -9.89 -7.20 1.23
N ALA A 5 -9.15 -6.44 1.93
CA ALA A 5 -7.85 -6.02 1.48
C ALA A 5 -6.77 -6.88 2.01
N LYS A 6 -7.12 -8.16 2.37
CA LYS A 6 -6.15 -8.95 2.92
C LYS A 6 -5.22 -9.51 1.98
N ASN A 7 -5.37 -9.40 0.71
CA ASN A 7 -4.37 -9.90 -0.21
C ASN A 7 -3.14 -9.01 -0.08
N PRO A 8 -2.10 -9.48 0.58
CA PRO A 8 -0.94 -8.63 0.81
C PRO A 8 -0.20 -8.37 -0.49
N ILE A 9 0.50 -7.24 -0.51
CA ILE A 9 1.29 -6.88 -1.67
C ILE A 9 2.72 -7.30 -1.40
N THR A 10 3.28 -8.10 -2.29
CA THR A 10 4.66 -8.54 -2.13
C THR A 10 5.60 -7.49 -2.68
N ILE A 11 6.60 -7.12 -1.89
CA ILE A 11 7.61 -6.17 -2.32
C ILE A 11 8.64 -6.91 -3.16
N ILE A 12 8.87 -6.42 -4.36
CA ILE A 12 9.81 -7.04 -5.30
C ILE A 12 11.24 -6.73 -4.86
N ASP A 13 12.17 -7.65 -5.10
CA ASP A 13 13.56 -7.43 -4.78
C ASP A 13 14.08 -6.18 -5.47
N GLY A 14 14.81 -5.39 -4.74
CA GLY A 14 15.34 -4.15 -5.27
C GLY A 14 14.42 -2.96 -5.04
N VAL A 15 13.24 -3.18 -4.49
CA VAL A 15 12.30 -2.11 -4.19
C VAL A 15 12.29 -1.86 -2.69
N THR A 16 12.36 -0.61 -2.30
CA THR A 16 12.27 -0.21 -0.91
C THR A 16 10.97 0.54 -0.68
N VAL A 17 10.28 0.20 0.38
CA VAL A 17 9.03 0.84 0.72
C VAL A 17 9.14 1.47 2.09
N ASN A 18 8.72 2.74 2.18
CA ASN A 18 8.72 3.46 3.43
C ASN A 18 7.32 3.97 3.66
N VAL A 19 6.76 3.66 4.81
CA VAL A 19 5.41 4.10 5.16
C VAL A 19 5.50 5.07 6.30
N THR A 20 4.88 6.24 6.13
CA THR A 20 4.78 7.23 7.19
C THR A 20 3.33 7.29 7.64
N ASP A 21 3.04 8.18 8.60
CA ASP A 21 1.69 8.29 9.14
C ASP A 21 0.64 8.62 8.08
N SER A 22 1.04 9.30 7.04
CA SER A 22 0.07 9.75 6.06
C SER A 22 0.49 9.51 4.61
N ALA A 23 1.59 8.83 4.38
CA ALA A 23 2.06 8.64 3.01
C ALA A 23 2.89 7.38 2.88
N ILE A 24 3.04 6.93 1.65
CA ILE A 24 3.91 5.81 1.35
C ILE A 24 4.89 6.25 0.27
N GLU A 25 6.15 5.85 0.43
CA GLU A 25 7.17 6.08 -0.59
C GLU A 25 7.68 4.75 -1.08
N VAL A 26 7.78 4.61 -2.38
CA VAL A 26 8.28 3.39 -3.01
C VAL A 26 9.47 3.76 -3.87
N LYS A 27 10.60 3.14 -3.63
CA LYS A 27 11.83 3.40 -4.37
C LYS A 27 12.33 2.13 -5.02
N GLY A 28 12.75 2.23 -6.24
CA GLY A 28 13.29 1.08 -6.96
C GLY A 28 14.40 1.50 -7.89
N LYS A 29 14.80 0.59 -8.78
CA LYS A 29 15.92 0.83 -9.66
C LYS A 29 15.70 1.94 -10.66
N ILE A 30 14.50 2.12 -11.12
CA ILE A 30 14.24 3.10 -12.16
C ILE A 30 13.60 4.38 -11.69
N GLY A 31 13.34 4.49 -10.39
CA GLY A 31 12.80 5.73 -9.88
C GLY A 31 12.17 5.58 -8.52
N GLU A 32 11.49 6.62 -8.08
CA GLU A 32 10.78 6.57 -6.82
C GLU A 32 9.45 7.28 -6.98
N LEU A 33 8.46 6.81 -6.24
CA LEU A 33 7.12 7.34 -6.26
C LEU A 33 6.64 7.55 -4.84
N LYS A 34 5.73 8.48 -4.68
CA LYS A 34 5.16 8.78 -3.37
C LYS A 34 3.66 8.97 -3.52
N PHE A 35 2.93 8.51 -2.55
CA PHE A 35 1.49 8.61 -2.57
C PHE A 35 0.97 8.94 -1.19
N GLU A 36 0.07 9.90 -1.10
CA GLU A 36 -0.55 10.26 0.16
C GLU A 36 -1.71 9.33 0.45
N LEU A 37 -1.74 8.82 1.66
CA LEU A 37 -2.79 7.88 2.06
C LEU A 37 -4.00 8.61 2.60
N PRO A 38 -5.22 8.12 2.32
CA PRO A 38 -6.40 8.63 2.97
C PRO A 38 -6.33 8.38 4.47
N LYS A 39 -7.00 9.22 5.24
CA LYS A 39 -6.96 9.12 6.68
C LYS A 39 -7.50 7.80 7.22
N THR A 40 -8.42 7.19 6.49
CA THR A 40 -9.04 5.96 6.95
C THR A 40 -8.26 4.72 6.55
N ILE A 41 -7.16 4.89 5.83
CA ILE A 41 -6.37 3.77 5.34
C ILE A 41 -4.99 3.81 5.99
N ALA A 42 -4.53 2.67 6.44
CA ALA A 42 -3.19 2.53 6.99
C ALA A 42 -2.48 1.39 6.27
N LEU A 43 -1.18 1.46 6.20
CA LEU A 43 -0.39 0.40 5.61
C LEU A 43 0.60 -0.12 6.64
N GLU A 44 0.82 -1.41 6.61
CA GLU A 44 1.76 -2.04 7.51
C GLU A 44 2.74 -2.85 6.67
N VAL A 45 4.02 -2.68 6.91
CA VAL A 45 5.05 -3.39 6.17
C VAL A 45 5.70 -4.41 7.10
N ASN A 46 5.67 -5.67 6.69
CA ASN A 46 6.30 -6.74 7.44
C ASN A 46 7.17 -7.53 6.48
N ASP A 47 8.44 -7.59 6.75
CA ASP A 47 9.38 -8.26 5.87
C ASP A 47 9.25 -7.70 4.45
N ASN A 48 8.79 -8.49 3.52
CA ASN A 48 8.62 -8.06 2.15
C ASN A 48 7.16 -7.96 1.75
N VAL A 49 6.29 -7.72 2.71
CA VAL A 49 4.85 -7.72 2.45
C VAL A 49 4.21 -6.48 3.02
N ILE A 50 3.33 -5.85 2.24
CA ILE A 50 2.56 -4.70 2.67
C ILE A 50 1.12 -5.14 2.86
N THR A 51 0.56 -4.82 4.02
CA THR A 51 -0.84 -5.11 4.31
C THR A 51 -1.61 -3.80 4.41
N VAL A 52 -2.77 -3.73 3.77
CA VAL A 52 -3.62 -2.55 3.82
C VAL A 52 -4.63 -2.74 4.94
N GLN A 53 -4.69 -1.76 5.84
CA GLN A 53 -5.63 -1.80 6.96
C GLN A 53 -6.68 -0.72 6.80
N TYR A 54 -7.92 -1.04 7.07
CA TYR A 54 -9.02 -0.12 6.87
C TYR A 54 -10.21 -0.52 7.74
N GLU A 55 -11.21 0.37 7.83
CA GLU A 55 -12.41 0.08 8.59
C GLU A 55 -13.41 -0.66 7.74
N GLU A 56 -13.77 -1.86 8.14
CA GLU A 56 -14.69 -2.68 7.37
C GLU A 56 -16.09 -2.14 7.37
N ASN A 57 -16.47 -1.41 8.39
CA ASN A 57 -17.83 -0.92 8.49
C ASN A 57 -18.13 0.27 7.59
N ASN A 58 -17.14 0.79 6.95
CA ASN A 58 -17.30 1.98 6.12
C ASN A 58 -17.05 1.60 4.67
N GLN A 59 -18.08 1.73 3.86
CA GLN A 59 -17.97 1.37 2.45
C GLN A 59 -16.94 2.20 1.72
N GLN A 60 -16.78 3.45 2.09
CA GLN A 60 -15.77 4.30 1.47
C GLN A 60 -14.38 3.80 1.80
N SER A 61 -14.16 3.36 3.03
CA SER A 61 -12.87 2.82 3.41
C SER A 61 -12.57 1.55 2.64
N VAL A 62 -13.56 0.71 2.44
CA VAL A 62 -13.37 -0.52 1.68
C VAL A 62 -12.98 -0.21 0.24
N ALA A 63 -13.67 0.74 -0.37
CA ALA A 63 -13.35 1.12 -1.74
C ALA A 63 -11.97 1.76 -1.83
N LEU A 64 -11.65 2.63 -0.87
CA LEU A 64 -10.34 3.27 -0.85
C LEU A 64 -9.22 2.27 -0.60
N ALA A 65 -9.48 1.26 0.21
CA ALA A 65 -8.48 0.23 0.46
C ALA A 65 -8.14 -0.52 -0.82
N GLY A 66 -9.16 -0.87 -1.60
CA GLY A 66 -8.94 -1.54 -2.87
C GLY A 66 -8.16 -0.68 -3.85
N THR A 67 -8.53 0.61 -3.92
CA THR A 67 -7.83 1.55 -4.80
C THR A 67 -6.39 1.75 -4.33
N THR A 68 -6.20 1.89 -3.03
CA THR A 68 -4.85 2.09 -2.49
C THR A 68 -3.97 0.89 -2.76
N ARG A 69 -4.52 -0.31 -2.58
CA ARG A 69 -3.77 -1.51 -2.86
C ARG A 69 -3.32 -1.57 -4.31
N ALA A 70 -4.23 -1.25 -5.23
CA ALA A 70 -3.89 -1.26 -6.64
C ALA A 70 -2.82 -0.23 -6.96
N LEU A 71 -2.93 0.97 -6.37
CA LEU A 71 -1.94 2.00 -6.60
C LEU A 71 -0.56 1.59 -6.09
N VAL A 72 -0.51 1.05 -4.89
CA VAL A 72 0.77 0.63 -4.30
C VAL A 72 1.39 -0.47 -5.13
N ASN A 73 0.59 -1.43 -5.56
CA ASN A 73 1.10 -2.50 -6.39
C ASN A 73 1.68 -1.94 -7.71
N ASN A 74 0.96 -1.00 -8.31
CA ASN A 74 1.44 -0.38 -9.55
C ASN A 74 2.72 0.43 -9.32
N MET A 75 2.83 1.07 -8.18
CA MET A 75 4.04 1.82 -7.86
C MET A 75 5.24 0.88 -7.75
N ILE A 76 5.06 -0.25 -7.08
CA ILE A 76 6.13 -1.23 -6.92
C ILE A 76 6.57 -1.75 -8.27
N VAL A 77 5.63 -2.10 -9.12
CA VAL A 77 5.94 -2.60 -10.45
C VAL A 77 6.59 -1.49 -11.28
N GLY A 78 6.11 -0.26 -11.13
CA GLY A 78 6.59 0.85 -11.92
C GLY A 78 8.02 1.26 -11.62
N VAL A 79 8.48 1.07 -10.39
CA VAL A 79 9.85 1.47 -10.04
C VAL A 79 10.83 0.31 -10.12
N SER A 80 10.35 -0.87 -10.31
CA SER A 80 11.24 -2.02 -10.42
C SER A 80 11.67 -2.22 -11.87
#